data_b3e6d432c2382507411006a75fb38d62
#
_entry.id   b3e6d432c2382507411006a75fb38d62
#
_cell.length_a   1.000
_cell.length_b   1.000
_cell.length_c   1.000
_cell.angle_alpha   90.00
_cell.angle_beta   90.00
_cell.angle_gamma   90.00
#
_symmetry.space_group_name_H-M   'P 1'
#
loop_
_entity.id
_entity.type
_entity.pdbx_description
1 polymer ?
#
loop_
_entity_poly.entity_id
_entity_poly.type
_entity_poly.pdbx_seq_one_letter_code
_entity_poly.pdbx_strand_id
1 'polypeptide(L)'
;MKYFCILTFLAFLFTIQMSAQEGRYELKGTISTKDQIAVPAATIILQRDTTERAFTGAISQADGSYALEVAKPGTYFVEIRCIGYKTLRRTLIIDQPATQYNFELSENPEELSELEVMAKYTRLSPGGVTRVEFKGNPITRGKSMAEALRFVRGVEVFGDNLLINGVEESLIVLNGEPITLQQLNAIPTSMIDHIDVIPSRVVPMACKIKGGAILVTLR
;
A
#
# COMPACT_ATOMS: atom_id res chain seq x y z
N MET A 1 -16.77 -62.07 -17.45
CA MET A 1 -15.92 -61.05 -18.14
C MET A 1 -16.60 -59.65 -18.20
N LYS A 2 -17.92 -59.52 -18.36
CA LYS A 2 -18.59 -58.20 -18.45
C LYS A 2 -18.51 -57.35 -17.15
N TYR A 3 -18.53 -57.97 -16.00
CA TYR A 3 -18.48 -57.26 -14.70
C TYR A 3 -17.07 -56.82 -14.26
N PHE A 4 -16.06 -57.53 -14.80
CA PHE A 4 -14.65 -57.15 -14.53
C PHE A 4 -14.26 -55.83 -15.22
N CYS A 5 -14.74 -55.59 -16.43
CA CYS A 5 -14.54 -54.32 -17.13
C CYS A 5 -15.25 -53.14 -16.49
N ILE A 6 -16.43 -53.37 -15.89
CA ILE A 6 -17.18 -52.32 -15.20
C ILE A 6 -16.47 -51.93 -13.89
N LEU A 7 -15.91 -52.89 -13.18
CA LEU A 7 -15.20 -52.65 -11.92
C LEU A 7 -13.89 -51.89 -12.15
N THR A 8 -13.16 -52.21 -13.23
CA THR A 8 -11.93 -51.48 -13.60
C THR A 8 -12.23 -50.07 -14.10
N PHE A 9 -13.34 -49.84 -14.80
CA PHE A 9 -13.76 -48.52 -15.25
C PHE A 9 -14.23 -47.64 -14.07
N LEU A 10 -14.91 -48.23 -13.09
CA LEU A 10 -15.33 -47.52 -11.86
C LEU A 10 -14.11 -47.17 -11.00
N ALA A 11 -13.08 -48.01 -10.92
CA ALA A 11 -11.84 -47.71 -10.20
C ALA A 11 -11.03 -46.59 -10.87
N PHE A 12 -11.08 -46.51 -12.22
CA PHE A 12 -10.39 -45.47 -12.97
C PHE A 12 -11.06 -44.07 -12.81
N LEU A 13 -12.39 -44.03 -12.61
CA LEU A 13 -13.12 -42.77 -12.32
C LEU A 13 -12.82 -42.22 -10.93
N PHE A 14 -12.36 -43.04 -9.99
CA PHE A 14 -12.05 -42.58 -8.63
C PHE A 14 -10.68 -41.93 -8.48
N THR A 15 -9.80 -42.06 -9.48
CA THR A 15 -8.43 -41.53 -9.45
C THR A 15 -8.29 -40.10 -10.00
N ILE A 16 -9.37 -39.48 -10.51
CA ILE A 16 -9.30 -38.17 -11.16
C ILE A 16 -9.62 -37.00 -10.19
N GLN A 17 -9.94 -37.26 -8.93
CA GLN A 17 -10.21 -36.18 -7.95
C GLN A 17 -9.04 -35.88 -7.01
N MET A 18 -7.81 -35.92 -7.49
CA MET A 18 -6.76 -35.14 -6.85
C MET A 18 -6.77 -33.73 -7.43
N SER A 19 -7.80 -32.97 -7.06
CA SER A 19 -7.72 -31.51 -7.18
C SER A 19 -6.48 -31.08 -6.42
N ALA A 20 -5.50 -30.57 -7.13
CA ALA A 20 -4.41 -29.81 -6.53
C ALA A 20 -5.06 -28.63 -5.81
N GLN A 21 -5.25 -28.79 -4.52
CA GLN A 21 -5.62 -27.70 -3.63
C GLN A 21 -4.38 -26.81 -3.62
N GLU A 22 -4.34 -25.79 -4.49
CA GLU A 22 -3.35 -24.74 -4.37
C GLU A 22 -3.47 -24.21 -2.94
N GLY A 23 -2.51 -24.60 -2.11
CA GLY A 23 -2.51 -24.24 -0.71
C GLY A 23 -2.46 -22.72 -0.62
N ARG A 24 -3.57 -22.11 -0.19
CA ARG A 24 -3.58 -20.70 0.18
C ARG A 24 -2.78 -20.57 1.45
N TYR A 25 -1.80 -19.70 1.43
CA TYR A 25 -1.01 -19.35 2.60
C TYR A 25 -1.62 -18.08 3.19
N GLU A 26 -1.81 -18.08 4.50
CA GLU A 26 -2.33 -16.94 5.24
C GLU A 26 -1.28 -16.46 6.24
N LEU A 27 -0.96 -15.18 6.20
CA LEU A 27 -0.21 -14.48 7.23
C LEU A 27 -1.17 -13.64 8.05
N LYS A 28 -1.25 -13.90 9.35
CA LYS A 28 -2.10 -13.14 10.27
C LYS A 28 -1.37 -12.81 11.55
N GLY A 29 -1.90 -11.86 12.31
CA GLY A 29 -1.34 -11.46 13.59
C GLY A 29 -1.88 -10.13 14.05
N THR A 30 -1.13 -9.50 14.95
CA THR A 30 -1.46 -8.19 15.50
C THR A 30 -0.30 -7.21 15.33
N ILE A 31 -0.65 -5.94 15.23
CA ILE A 31 0.30 -4.83 15.26
C ILE A 31 0.03 -4.04 16.52
N SER A 32 1.04 -3.89 17.37
CA SER A 32 0.94 -3.18 18.64
C SER A 32 2.18 -2.33 18.90
N THR A 33 2.09 -1.44 19.88
CA THR A 33 3.24 -0.77 20.46
C THR A 33 3.93 -1.67 21.48
N LYS A 34 5.10 -1.24 22.01
CA LYS A 34 5.78 -1.91 23.11
C LYS A 34 4.89 -2.08 24.35
N ASP A 35 3.98 -1.13 24.59
CA ASP A 35 3.05 -1.15 25.72
C ASP A 35 1.76 -1.96 25.42
N GLN A 36 1.79 -2.81 24.37
CA GLN A 36 0.68 -3.66 23.93
C GLN A 36 -0.57 -2.87 23.50
N ILE A 37 -0.42 -1.60 23.14
CA ILE A 37 -1.51 -0.80 22.59
C ILE A 37 -1.66 -1.17 21.11
N ALA A 38 -2.88 -1.51 20.69
CA ALA A 38 -3.18 -1.84 19.30
C ALA A 38 -2.90 -0.65 18.36
N VAL A 39 -2.29 -0.93 17.22
CA VAL A 39 -2.03 0.09 16.18
C VAL A 39 -2.98 -0.14 15.00
N PRO A 40 -4.08 0.62 14.91
CA PRO A 40 -5.03 0.54 13.80
C PRO A 40 -4.51 1.24 12.56
N ALA A 41 -5.07 0.89 11.40
CA ALA A 41 -4.80 1.51 10.11
C ALA A 41 -3.31 1.48 9.68
N ALA A 42 -2.52 0.55 10.22
CA ALA A 42 -1.18 0.30 9.73
C ALA A 42 -1.25 -0.46 8.42
N THR A 43 -0.51 0.00 7.42
CA THR A 43 -0.39 -0.65 6.10
C THR A 43 0.72 -1.68 6.16
N ILE A 44 0.38 -2.95 5.89
CA ILE A 44 1.31 -4.08 5.79
C ILE A 44 1.51 -4.38 4.32
N ILE A 45 2.73 -4.40 3.84
CA ILE A 45 3.09 -4.71 2.46
C ILE A 45 4.05 -5.89 2.48
N LEU A 46 3.72 -6.93 1.71
CA LEU A 46 4.58 -8.08 1.46
C LEU A 46 5.04 -8.10 0.02
N GLN A 47 6.34 -8.26 -0.17
CA GLN A 47 6.97 -8.45 -1.46
C GLN A 47 7.86 -9.69 -1.42
N ARG A 48 7.73 -10.59 -2.39
CA ARG A 48 8.50 -11.84 -2.40
C ARG A 48 9.95 -11.63 -2.80
N ASP A 49 10.18 -10.74 -3.77
CA ASP A 49 11.50 -10.37 -4.26
C ASP A 49 11.52 -8.86 -4.51
N THR A 50 12.64 -8.21 -4.26
CA THR A 50 12.82 -6.77 -4.54
C THR A 50 12.78 -6.45 -6.03
N THR A 51 12.94 -7.45 -6.90
CA THR A 51 12.86 -7.33 -8.36
C THR A 51 11.45 -7.57 -8.90
N GLU A 52 10.58 -8.26 -8.16
CA GLU A 52 9.19 -8.47 -8.54
C GLU A 52 8.37 -7.21 -8.22
N ARG A 53 7.63 -6.71 -9.21
CA ARG A 53 6.68 -5.60 -9.02
C ARG A 53 5.41 -6.02 -8.29
N ALA A 54 5.16 -7.33 -8.18
CA ALA A 54 3.99 -7.86 -7.52
C ALA A 54 4.15 -7.82 -6.00
N PHE A 55 3.25 -7.13 -5.34
CA PHE A 55 3.14 -7.11 -3.89
C PHE A 55 1.71 -7.47 -3.46
N THR A 56 1.55 -7.91 -2.22
CA THR A 56 0.26 -8.08 -1.58
C THR A 56 0.26 -7.28 -0.28
N GLY A 57 -0.88 -6.80 0.16
CA GLY A 57 -0.95 -5.96 1.34
C GLY A 57 -2.27 -6.06 2.08
N ALA A 58 -2.25 -5.60 3.32
CA ALA A 58 -3.41 -5.49 4.20
C ALA A 58 -3.30 -4.22 5.04
N ILE A 59 -4.41 -3.85 5.67
CA ILE A 59 -4.48 -2.75 6.64
C ILE A 59 -4.95 -3.35 7.96
N SER A 60 -4.29 -2.99 9.07
CA SER A 60 -4.69 -3.45 10.40
C SER A 60 -6.03 -2.85 10.82
N GLN A 61 -6.82 -3.67 11.50
CA GLN A 61 -8.13 -3.30 12.02
C GLN A 61 -8.04 -2.45 13.31
N ALA A 62 -9.17 -2.07 13.87
CA ALA A 62 -9.23 -1.23 15.08
C ALA A 62 -8.55 -1.87 16.30
N ASP A 63 -8.52 -3.20 16.38
CA ASP A 63 -7.84 -3.98 17.43
C ASP A 63 -6.38 -4.31 17.08
N GLY A 64 -5.85 -3.75 16.00
CA GLY A 64 -4.51 -4.02 15.49
C GLY A 64 -4.38 -5.34 14.73
N SER A 65 -5.42 -6.15 14.62
CA SER A 65 -5.37 -7.41 13.88
C SER A 65 -5.24 -7.20 12.38
N TYR A 66 -4.57 -8.14 11.72
CA TYR A 66 -4.45 -8.16 10.26
C TYR A 66 -4.48 -9.60 9.74
N ALA A 67 -4.93 -9.75 8.50
CA ALA A 67 -4.87 -11.01 7.76
C ALA A 67 -4.56 -10.72 6.29
N LEU A 68 -3.74 -11.56 5.68
CA LEU A 68 -3.20 -11.35 4.35
C LEU A 68 -2.99 -12.70 3.67
N GLU A 69 -3.54 -12.85 2.46
CA GLU A 69 -3.34 -14.04 1.65
C GLU A 69 -2.02 -13.96 0.88
N VAL A 70 -1.30 -15.07 0.87
CA VAL A 70 -0.02 -15.23 0.20
C VAL A 70 -0.12 -16.38 -0.81
N ALA A 71 0.21 -16.09 -2.06
CA ALA A 71 -0.01 -17.05 -3.14
C ALA A 71 0.91 -18.29 -3.10
N LYS A 72 2.13 -18.15 -2.57
CA LYS A 72 3.15 -19.20 -2.56
C LYS A 72 4.00 -19.14 -1.30
N PRO A 73 4.52 -20.29 -0.80
CA PRO A 73 5.51 -20.28 0.27
C PRO A 73 6.82 -19.63 -0.19
N GLY A 74 7.58 -19.11 0.75
CA GLY A 74 8.89 -18.53 0.47
C GLY A 74 9.32 -17.45 1.42
N THR A 75 10.37 -16.76 1.07
CA THR A 75 10.89 -15.60 1.80
C THR A 75 10.24 -14.33 1.28
N TYR A 76 9.75 -13.51 2.20
CA TYR A 76 9.07 -12.26 1.91
C TYR A 76 9.71 -11.10 2.64
N PHE A 77 9.83 -9.98 1.96
CA PHE A 77 10.14 -8.69 2.57
C PHE A 77 8.83 -8.06 3.04
N VAL A 78 8.78 -7.75 4.31
CA VAL A 78 7.62 -7.10 4.94
C VAL A 78 7.99 -5.67 5.24
N GLU A 79 7.14 -4.75 4.82
CA GLU A 79 7.21 -3.36 5.23
C GLU A 79 5.89 -2.96 5.89
N ILE A 80 5.97 -2.38 7.09
CA ILE A 80 4.81 -1.90 7.84
C ILE A 80 4.98 -0.41 8.06
N ARG A 81 3.94 0.34 7.68
CA ARG A 81 3.87 1.79 7.82
C ARG A 81 2.61 2.19 8.57
N CYS A 82 2.75 3.09 9.50
CA CYS A 82 1.65 3.76 10.16
C CYS A 82 2.07 5.18 10.52
N ILE A 83 1.18 6.14 10.33
CA ILE A 83 1.42 7.55 10.66
C ILE A 83 1.73 7.67 12.16
N GLY A 84 2.79 8.38 12.50
CA GLY A 84 3.25 8.55 13.87
C GLY A 84 4.14 7.42 14.39
N TYR A 85 4.45 6.42 13.56
CA TYR A 85 5.32 5.31 13.91
C TYR A 85 6.49 5.17 12.94
N LYS A 86 7.61 4.67 13.42
CA LYS A 86 8.76 4.34 12.58
C LYS A 86 8.42 3.18 11.65
N THR A 87 8.74 3.32 10.37
CA THR A 87 8.56 2.23 9.39
C THR A 87 9.34 1.00 9.81
N LEU A 88 8.65 -0.13 9.92
CA LEU A 88 9.25 -1.43 10.23
C LEU A 88 9.50 -2.19 8.92
N ARG A 89 10.74 -2.69 8.75
CA ARG A 89 11.12 -3.57 7.64
C ARG A 89 11.71 -4.85 8.17
N ARG A 90 11.20 -6.00 7.71
CA ARG A 90 11.70 -7.32 8.10
C ARG A 90 11.60 -8.32 6.96
N THR A 91 12.39 -9.38 7.06
CA THR A 91 12.26 -10.55 6.20
C THR A 91 11.54 -11.65 6.99
N LEU A 92 10.55 -12.27 6.39
CA LEU A 92 9.79 -13.39 6.95
C LEU A 92 9.88 -14.60 6.03
N ILE A 93 9.85 -15.79 6.64
CA ILE A 93 9.70 -17.06 5.92
C ILE A 93 8.26 -17.53 6.16
N ILE A 94 7.53 -17.73 5.07
CA ILE A 94 6.17 -18.26 5.08
C ILE A 94 6.24 -19.62 4.41
N ASP A 95 6.27 -20.68 5.19
CA ASP A 95 6.42 -22.07 4.75
C ASP A 95 5.24 -22.96 5.16
N GLN A 96 4.33 -22.41 5.98
CA GLN A 96 3.14 -23.10 6.48
C GLN A 96 1.87 -22.44 5.96
N PRO A 97 0.78 -23.21 5.76
CA PRO A 97 -0.50 -22.70 5.27
C PRO A 97 -1.11 -21.59 6.14
N ALA A 98 -0.82 -21.60 7.45
CA ALA A 98 -1.21 -20.52 8.36
C ALA A 98 0.00 -20.10 9.20
N THR A 99 0.50 -18.91 8.97
CA THR A 99 1.61 -18.33 9.71
C THR A 99 1.09 -17.19 10.57
N GLN A 100 1.38 -17.22 11.87
CA GLN A 100 1.05 -16.14 12.78
C GLN A 100 2.29 -15.31 13.08
N TYR A 101 2.21 -14.00 12.90
CA TYR A 101 3.30 -13.10 13.22
C TYR A 101 2.78 -11.78 13.79
N ASN A 102 3.29 -11.41 14.97
CA ASN A 102 2.94 -10.15 15.61
C ASN A 102 4.08 -9.14 15.40
N PHE A 103 3.72 -7.89 15.13
CA PHE A 103 4.68 -6.83 14.92
C PHE A 103 4.55 -5.76 16.00
N GLU A 104 5.69 -5.26 16.43
CA GLU A 104 5.79 -4.15 17.37
C GLU A 104 6.29 -2.91 16.62
N LEU A 105 5.55 -1.81 16.69
CA LEU A 105 5.95 -0.52 16.13
C LEU A 105 6.41 0.43 17.22
N SER A 106 7.46 1.19 16.91
CA SER A 106 7.97 2.26 17.76
C SER A 106 7.40 3.60 17.30
N GLU A 107 6.97 4.43 18.25
CA GLU A 107 6.48 5.78 17.96
C GLU A 107 7.54 6.66 17.28
N ASN A 108 7.08 7.58 16.45
CA ASN A 108 7.89 8.61 15.79
C ASN A 108 7.34 10.01 16.11
N PRO A 109 7.71 10.61 17.26
CA PRO A 109 7.18 11.91 17.66
C PRO A 109 7.51 13.04 16.69
N GLU A 110 8.64 12.95 15.97
CA GLU A 110 9.04 13.96 14.98
C GLU A 110 8.06 13.99 13.80
N GLU A 111 7.62 12.82 13.35
CA GLU A 111 6.63 12.71 12.26
C GLU A 111 5.27 13.27 12.66
N LEU A 112 4.83 13.10 13.91
CA LEU A 112 3.61 13.70 14.41
C LEU A 112 3.66 15.23 14.39
N SER A 113 4.78 15.82 14.80
CA SER A 113 4.98 17.27 14.74
C SER A 113 4.97 17.78 13.28
N GLU A 114 5.61 17.05 12.35
CA GLU A 114 5.60 17.39 10.94
C GLU A 114 4.18 17.32 10.34
N LEU A 115 3.36 16.35 10.76
CA LEU A 115 1.97 16.22 10.32
C LEU A 115 1.08 17.37 10.79
N GLU A 116 1.25 17.83 12.02
CA GLU A 116 0.52 19.00 12.54
C GLU A 116 0.86 20.26 11.74
N VAL A 117 2.12 20.45 11.41
CA VAL A 117 2.56 21.55 10.54
C VAL A 117 1.99 21.40 9.15
N MET A 118 2.05 20.21 8.55
CA MET A 118 1.51 19.95 7.21
C MET A 118 0.01 20.23 7.12
N ALA A 119 -0.75 19.95 8.18
CA ALA A 119 -2.20 20.24 8.23
C ALA A 119 -2.52 21.72 7.99
N LYS A 120 -1.65 22.66 8.37
CA LYS A 120 -1.81 24.10 8.13
C LYS A 120 -1.70 24.46 6.65
N TYR A 121 -0.99 23.63 5.87
CA TYR A 121 -0.78 23.80 4.43
C TYR A 121 -1.71 22.91 3.60
N THR A 122 -2.64 22.21 4.24
CA THR A 122 -3.57 21.29 3.57
C THR A 122 -5.00 21.83 3.66
N ARG A 123 -5.70 21.85 2.52
CA ARG A 123 -7.10 22.29 2.41
C ARG A 123 -7.91 21.20 1.72
N LEU A 124 -9.04 20.86 2.33
CA LEU A 124 -10.01 19.93 1.76
C LEU A 124 -11.16 20.73 1.14
N SER A 125 -11.38 20.51 -0.17
CA SER A 125 -12.51 21.11 -0.89
C SER A 125 -13.80 20.30 -0.71
N PRO A 126 -15.01 20.91 -0.84
CA PRO A 126 -16.28 20.21 -0.72
C PRO A 126 -16.43 18.98 -1.63
N GLY A 127 -15.76 18.97 -2.79
CA GLY A 127 -15.69 17.81 -3.70
C GLY A 127 -14.77 16.68 -3.24
N GLY A 128 -14.08 16.84 -2.10
CA GLY A 128 -13.14 15.84 -1.58
C GLY A 128 -11.74 15.91 -2.21
N VAL A 129 -11.44 16.95 -2.97
CA VAL A 129 -10.09 17.22 -3.47
C VAL A 129 -9.26 17.78 -2.33
N THR A 130 -8.08 17.19 -2.10
CA THR A 130 -7.14 17.65 -1.09
C THR A 130 -6.05 18.48 -1.76
N ARG A 131 -6.02 19.78 -1.48
CA ARG A 131 -4.93 20.67 -1.91
C ARG A 131 -3.86 20.76 -0.84
N VAL A 132 -2.61 20.59 -1.24
CA VAL A 132 -1.43 20.76 -0.40
C VAL A 132 -0.54 21.85 -0.96
N GLU A 133 -0.37 22.91 -0.21
CA GLU A 133 0.51 24.05 -0.54
C GLU A 133 1.97 23.68 -0.26
N PHE A 134 2.83 23.89 -1.24
CA PHE A 134 4.27 23.69 -1.11
C PHE A 134 5.01 25.02 -0.86
N LYS A 135 4.43 26.10 -1.33
CA LYS A 135 4.97 27.44 -1.12
C LYS A 135 5.00 27.80 0.36
N GLY A 136 6.20 28.07 0.88
CA GLY A 136 6.36 28.44 2.29
C GLY A 136 6.20 27.30 3.28
N ASN A 137 5.91 26.09 2.83
CA ASN A 137 5.75 24.92 3.67
C ASN A 137 7.12 24.42 4.15
N PRO A 138 7.44 24.47 5.46
CA PRO A 138 8.74 24.06 5.97
C PRO A 138 8.97 22.56 5.86
N ILE A 139 7.90 21.74 5.85
CA ILE A 139 7.98 20.28 5.81
C ILE A 139 8.43 19.78 4.44
N THR A 140 8.07 20.48 3.36
CA THR A 140 8.44 20.08 2.00
C THR A 140 9.81 20.60 1.57
N ARG A 141 10.37 21.56 2.32
CA ARG A 141 11.65 22.17 1.98
C ARG A 141 12.80 21.15 2.07
N GLY A 142 13.52 20.94 0.97
CA GLY A 142 14.68 20.05 0.90
C GLY A 142 14.36 18.56 0.87
N LYS A 143 13.07 18.18 0.91
CA LYS A 143 12.62 16.80 0.73
C LYS A 143 12.42 16.48 -0.76
N SER A 144 12.56 15.22 -1.13
CA SER A 144 12.08 14.72 -2.41
C SER A 144 10.54 14.75 -2.45
N MET A 145 9.95 14.67 -3.65
CA MET A 145 8.49 14.58 -3.77
C MET A 145 7.91 13.33 -3.11
N ALA A 146 8.59 12.18 -3.25
CA ALA A 146 8.18 10.95 -2.57
C ALA A 146 8.12 11.10 -1.05
N GLU A 147 9.10 11.78 -0.44
CA GLU A 147 9.10 12.07 0.99
C GLU A 147 8.00 13.08 1.38
N ALA A 148 7.80 14.13 0.58
CA ALA A 148 6.76 15.12 0.84
C ALA A 148 5.35 14.53 0.72
N LEU A 149 5.11 13.64 -0.24
CA LEU A 149 3.84 12.95 -0.45
C LEU A 149 3.44 12.04 0.73
N ARG A 150 4.39 11.53 1.52
CA ARG A 150 4.11 10.72 2.71
C ARG A 150 3.30 11.46 3.79
N PHE A 151 3.36 12.78 3.80
CA PHE A 151 2.60 13.63 4.72
C PHE A 151 1.22 14.03 4.16
N VAL A 152 0.88 13.58 2.96
CA VAL A 152 -0.39 13.88 2.31
C VAL A 152 -1.38 12.76 2.60
N ARG A 153 -2.47 13.10 3.27
CA ARG A 153 -3.50 12.12 3.64
C ARG A 153 -4.03 11.35 2.44
N GLY A 154 -4.05 10.03 2.55
CA GLY A 154 -4.56 9.14 1.51
C GLY A 154 -3.61 8.95 0.32
N VAL A 155 -2.37 9.42 0.42
CA VAL A 155 -1.32 9.18 -0.57
C VAL A 155 -0.23 8.33 0.06
N GLU A 156 0.12 7.24 -0.59
CA GLU A 156 1.20 6.36 -0.17
C GLU A 156 2.16 6.15 -1.34
N VAL A 157 3.46 6.19 -1.04
CA VAL A 157 4.53 5.94 -2.02
C VAL A 157 5.27 4.69 -1.59
N PHE A 158 5.32 3.70 -2.47
CA PHE A 158 6.03 2.45 -2.26
C PHE A 158 6.89 2.13 -3.48
N GLY A 159 8.22 2.24 -3.32
CA GLY A 159 9.14 2.14 -4.45
C GLY A 159 8.79 3.17 -5.54
N ASP A 160 8.55 2.70 -6.75
CA ASP A 160 8.12 3.53 -7.90
C ASP A 160 6.60 3.63 -8.03
N ASN A 161 5.83 3.05 -7.10
CA ASN A 161 4.38 3.02 -7.13
C ASN A 161 3.78 4.11 -6.25
N LEU A 162 2.68 4.69 -6.72
CA LEU A 162 1.88 5.67 -6.01
C LEU A 162 0.49 5.08 -5.79
N LEU A 163 0.08 5.02 -4.54
CA LEU A 163 -1.27 4.63 -4.17
C LEU A 163 -2.06 5.84 -3.69
N ILE A 164 -3.30 5.97 -4.15
CA ILE A 164 -4.24 6.95 -3.62
C ILE A 164 -5.41 6.18 -3.01
N ASN A 165 -5.62 6.36 -1.70
CA ASN A 165 -6.60 5.62 -0.91
C ASN A 165 -6.44 4.08 -1.03
N GLY A 166 -5.19 3.61 -1.05
CA GLY A 166 -4.85 2.19 -1.15
C GLY A 166 -4.97 1.58 -2.56
N VAL A 167 -5.21 2.40 -3.60
CA VAL A 167 -5.34 1.93 -4.99
C VAL A 167 -4.17 2.41 -5.82
N GLU A 168 -3.48 1.47 -6.49
CA GLU A 168 -2.24 1.72 -7.24
C GLU A 168 -2.47 2.41 -8.60
N GLU A 169 -3.58 2.14 -9.28
CA GLU A 169 -3.89 2.72 -10.61
C GLU A 169 -4.15 4.23 -10.52
N SER A 170 -3.12 5.01 -10.17
CA SER A 170 -3.17 6.46 -9.95
C SER A 170 -2.47 7.22 -11.07
N LEU A 171 -2.94 8.42 -11.39
CA LEU A 171 -2.39 9.28 -12.41
C LEU A 171 -1.67 10.48 -11.77
N ILE A 172 -0.49 10.80 -12.27
CA ILE A 172 0.21 12.05 -11.92
C ILE A 172 0.21 12.92 -13.16
N VAL A 173 -0.26 14.16 -13.03
CA VAL A 173 -0.37 15.13 -14.13
C VAL A 173 0.40 16.39 -13.79
N LEU A 174 1.30 16.78 -14.68
CA LEU A 174 2.06 18.01 -14.61
C LEU A 174 1.73 18.87 -15.85
N ASN A 175 1.22 20.07 -15.63
CA ASN A 175 0.85 20.99 -16.74
C ASN A 175 -0.08 20.36 -17.81
N GLY A 176 -0.95 19.44 -17.40
CA GLY A 176 -1.88 18.72 -18.29
C GLY A 176 -1.32 17.44 -18.92
N GLU A 177 -0.04 17.13 -18.76
CA GLU A 177 0.61 15.95 -19.31
C GLU A 177 0.81 14.89 -18.21
N PRO A 178 0.55 13.61 -18.49
CA PRO A 178 0.81 12.52 -17.56
C PRO A 178 2.31 12.28 -17.40
N ILE A 179 2.76 12.17 -16.15
CA ILE A 179 4.15 11.88 -15.81
C ILE A 179 4.25 10.68 -14.85
N THR A 180 5.45 10.10 -14.79
CA THR A 180 5.75 9.03 -13.83
C THR A 180 6.15 9.61 -12.47
N LEU A 181 6.08 8.77 -11.41
CA LEU A 181 6.58 9.15 -10.08
C LEU A 181 8.08 9.49 -10.11
N GLN A 182 8.86 8.79 -10.93
CA GLN A 182 10.28 9.05 -11.10
C GLN A 182 10.53 10.44 -11.70
N GLN A 183 9.75 10.85 -12.72
CA GLN A 183 9.83 12.18 -13.30
C GLN A 183 9.41 13.25 -12.28
N LEU A 184 8.37 12.99 -11.49
CA LEU A 184 7.94 13.89 -10.43
C LEU A 184 9.03 14.06 -9.35
N ASN A 185 9.72 13.00 -8.97
CA ASN A 185 10.81 13.04 -7.99
C ASN A 185 12.04 13.83 -8.48
N ALA A 186 12.20 13.99 -9.79
CA ALA A 186 13.25 14.82 -10.36
C ALA A 186 12.96 16.33 -10.25
N ILE A 187 11.72 16.71 -9.92
CA ILE A 187 11.32 18.11 -9.75
C ILE A 187 11.59 18.53 -8.31
N PRO A 188 12.42 19.56 -8.07
CA PRO A 188 12.62 20.08 -6.71
C PRO A 188 11.29 20.57 -6.11
N THR A 189 11.01 20.21 -4.86
CA THR A 189 9.80 20.67 -4.15
C THR A 189 9.69 22.20 -4.07
N SER A 190 10.83 22.89 -4.16
CA SER A 190 10.88 24.37 -4.23
C SER A 190 10.27 24.96 -5.49
N MET A 191 10.16 24.22 -6.58
CA MET A 191 9.55 24.67 -7.84
C MET A 191 8.03 24.44 -7.87
N ILE A 192 7.51 23.69 -6.92
CA ILE A 192 6.08 23.35 -6.84
C ILE A 192 5.35 24.43 -6.03
N ASP A 193 4.24 24.91 -6.56
CA ASP A 193 3.33 25.80 -5.86
C ASP A 193 2.39 25.00 -4.96
N HIS A 194 1.63 24.09 -5.55
CA HIS A 194 0.75 23.18 -4.83
C HIS A 194 0.51 21.89 -5.60
N ILE A 195 -0.04 20.90 -4.91
CA ILE A 195 -0.59 19.68 -5.51
C ILE A 195 -2.06 19.54 -5.12
N ASP A 196 -2.86 19.02 -6.06
CA ASP A 196 -4.24 18.62 -5.81
C ASP A 196 -4.36 17.11 -5.89
N VAL A 197 -4.75 16.47 -4.80
CA VAL A 197 -5.04 15.03 -4.76
C VAL A 197 -6.53 14.84 -5.00
N ILE A 198 -6.87 14.25 -6.13
CA ILE A 198 -8.23 14.01 -6.61
C ILE A 198 -8.59 12.55 -6.38
N PRO A 199 -9.56 12.24 -5.50
CA PRO A 199 -10.01 10.85 -5.33
C PRO A 199 -10.71 10.33 -6.58
N SER A 200 -10.67 9.01 -6.80
CA SER A 200 -11.24 8.35 -8.00
C SER A 200 -12.70 8.72 -8.29
N ARG A 201 -13.50 8.94 -7.23
CA ARG A 201 -14.91 9.35 -7.38
C ARG A 201 -15.12 10.70 -8.07
N VAL A 202 -14.09 11.54 -8.13
CA VAL A 202 -14.13 12.88 -8.73
C VAL A 202 -13.48 12.88 -10.11
N VAL A 203 -12.65 11.88 -10.40
CA VAL A 203 -12.00 11.72 -11.72
C VAL A 203 -13.06 11.31 -12.74
N PRO A 204 -13.13 11.97 -13.91
CA PRO A 204 -14.10 11.58 -14.94
C PRO A 204 -13.96 10.12 -15.34
N MET A 205 -15.07 9.40 -15.48
CA MET A 205 -15.10 7.97 -15.86
C MET A 205 -14.35 7.67 -17.18
N ALA A 206 -14.26 8.67 -18.07
CA ALA A 206 -13.51 8.55 -19.33
C ALA A 206 -12.01 8.25 -19.13
N CYS A 207 -11.44 8.62 -17.98
CA CYS A 207 -10.01 8.42 -17.70
C CYS A 207 -9.66 6.99 -17.27
N LYS A 208 -10.66 6.13 -16.96
CA LYS A 208 -10.48 4.72 -16.52
C LYS A 208 -9.49 4.53 -15.36
N ILE A 209 -9.35 5.52 -14.49
CA ILE A 209 -8.39 5.53 -13.38
C ILE A 209 -9.14 5.08 -12.12
N LYS A 210 -8.65 4.02 -11.46
CA LYS A 210 -9.30 3.45 -10.27
C LYS A 210 -8.84 4.11 -8.97
N GLY A 211 -7.59 4.57 -8.90
CA GLY A 211 -6.99 5.10 -7.67
C GLY A 211 -7.22 6.58 -7.44
N GLY A 212 -7.29 7.38 -8.50
CA GLY A 212 -7.36 8.83 -8.42
C GLY A 212 -6.22 9.52 -9.17
N ALA A 213 -6.08 10.84 -8.98
CA ALA A 213 -5.05 11.62 -9.66
C ALA A 213 -4.37 12.61 -8.72
N ILE A 214 -3.10 12.90 -8.99
CA ILE A 214 -2.37 14.04 -8.42
C ILE A 214 -2.12 15.05 -9.55
N LEU A 215 -2.66 16.25 -9.40
CA LEU A 215 -2.34 17.38 -10.29
C LEU A 215 -1.23 18.21 -9.63
N VAL A 216 -0.16 18.43 -10.37
CA VAL A 216 1.01 19.19 -9.92
C VAL A 216 1.01 20.54 -10.60
N THR A 217 1.07 21.62 -9.81
CA THR A 217 1.17 22.98 -10.30
C THR A 217 2.54 23.57 -9.93
N LEU A 218 3.27 24.04 -10.92
CA LEU A 218 4.54 24.72 -10.72
C LEU A 218 4.31 26.22 -10.43
N ARG A 219 5.32 26.86 -9.84
CA ARG A 219 5.37 28.30 -9.60
C ARG A 219 5.57 29.07 -10.87
#